data_b5fe338fc9f31fb187276201a4772e1c
#
_entry.id   b5fe338fc9f31fb187276201a4772e1c
#
_cell.length_a   1.000
_cell.length_b   1.000
_cell.length_c   1.000
_cell.angle_alpha   90.00
_cell.angle_beta   90.00
_cell.angle_gamma   90.00
#
_symmetry.space_group_name_H-M   'P 1'
#
loop_
_entity.id
_entity.type
_entity.pdbx_description
1 polymer ?
#
loop_
_entity_poly.entity_id
_entity_poly.type
_entity_poly.pdbx_seq_one_letter_code
_entity_poly.pdbx_strand_id
1 'polypeptide(L)'
;MKLKKLTALAMTTAMCAGAIFGCGSSNNGGSNDGSNNGDVTKATLTVWCSQEDQTSGWIQKECENFNKAHPEWDITFKYEVCGEGEAGTKVTADPEAAGDVYFFANDQLKALINADAIAKLGGGTATYIKETNSDTLVNSVTIDGNIYGIPFTANTWFMYYNKAVYTADDIKSLDKMLEKGTVALPVSNTWYTASFYAAAGGTFSGAAGNDESAGTKLGDKGAKVTEYLINLYANKNFIDQEAPAAMSGFADGSVDAVFTGTWDYENVKELLGDNMGIAQLPAINIDGTDYNLKSFAGSKCIGVNPHCKNQEIAVSLAKHLASEEAQQSHYEMRSIVPCHKDLLASDAIKSDILVQAQANTIANTSIVQPLDSTFNSNYWDAAGALIGEIKSGTVTKDNAVEKTETFEAACNGK
;
A
#
# COMPACT_ATOMS: atom_id res chain seq x y z
N MET A 1 -34.02 1.92 26.63
CA MET A 1 -33.89 2.38 28.05
C MET A 1 -32.98 1.39 28.78
N LYS A 2 -31.75 1.81 29.02
CA LYS A 2 -30.79 1.46 30.08
C LYS A 2 -29.37 1.75 29.60
N LEU A 3 -28.87 2.93 29.96
CA LEU A 3 -27.45 3.29 29.94
C LEU A 3 -26.68 2.30 30.81
N LYS A 4 -25.57 1.75 30.34
CA LYS A 4 -24.54 1.16 31.19
C LYS A 4 -23.26 2.00 31.07
N LYS A 5 -22.79 2.38 32.24
CA LYS A 5 -21.67 3.25 32.53
C LYS A 5 -20.35 2.61 32.07
N LEU A 6 -19.55 3.33 31.33
CA LEU A 6 -18.13 3.01 31.10
C LEU A 6 -17.32 3.47 32.32
N THR A 7 -16.57 2.55 32.86
CA THR A 7 -15.60 2.77 33.95
C THR A 7 -14.26 3.15 33.30
N ALA A 8 -13.76 4.35 33.62
CA ALA A 8 -12.45 4.79 33.23
C ALA A 8 -11.37 3.99 33.98
N LEU A 9 -10.46 3.35 33.25
CA LEU A 9 -9.27 2.70 33.79
C LEU A 9 -8.08 3.68 33.61
N ALA A 10 -7.55 4.16 34.73
CA ALA A 10 -6.38 5.02 34.75
C ALA A 10 -5.12 4.16 34.57
N MET A 11 -4.38 4.38 33.48
CA MET A 11 -3.03 3.82 33.31
C MET A 11 -1.98 4.76 33.90
N THR A 12 -1.22 4.22 34.82
CA THR A 12 -0.07 4.83 35.49
C THR A 12 1.14 4.79 34.54
N THR A 13 1.63 5.95 34.15
CA THR A 13 2.88 6.12 33.39
C THR A 13 4.06 5.97 34.33
N ALA A 14 4.96 5.02 34.08
CA ALA A 14 6.25 4.90 34.73
C ALA A 14 7.28 5.79 33.99
N MET A 15 7.76 6.82 34.66
CA MET A 15 8.90 7.64 34.23
C MET A 15 10.20 6.90 34.49
N CYS A 16 11.00 6.66 33.45
CA CYS A 16 12.43 6.34 33.59
C CYS A 16 13.26 7.62 33.45
N ALA A 17 13.79 8.11 34.54
CA ALA A 17 14.75 9.18 34.58
C ALA A 17 16.16 8.64 34.23
N GLY A 18 16.78 9.12 33.15
CA GLY A 18 18.17 8.91 32.80
C GLY A 18 18.99 10.12 33.23
N ALA A 19 19.92 9.92 34.16
CA ALA A 19 20.82 10.95 34.67
C ALA A 19 21.95 11.22 33.66
N ILE A 20 22.18 12.50 33.36
CA ILE A 20 23.39 12.99 32.67
C ILE A 20 24.24 13.77 33.67
N PHE A 21 25.46 13.31 33.90
CA PHE A 21 26.49 14.02 34.65
C PHE A 21 27.16 15.09 33.78
N GLY A 22 27.19 16.30 34.24
CA GLY A 22 28.01 17.37 33.71
C GLY A 22 28.45 18.35 34.79
N CYS A 23 29.72 18.30 35.15
CA CYS A 23 30.37 19.21 36.08
C CYS A 23 30.58 20.59 35.49
N GLY A 24 30.37 21.65 36.32
CA GLY A 24 30.86 23.01 36.05
C GLY A 24 30.44 23.98 37.14
N SER A 25 31.39 24.44 37.92
CA SER A 25 31.36 25.24 39.16
C SER A 25 31.06 26.73 38.93
N SER A 26 30.28 27.37 39.77
CA SER A 26 30.56 28.53 40.67
C SER A 26 29.40 29.51 40.85
N ASN A 27 28.95 29.61 42.10
CA ASN A 27 28.45 30.77 42.87
C ASN A 27 27.66 31.92 42.21
N ASN A 28 26.40 32.13 42.55
CA ASN A 28 25.99 33.14 43.53
C ASN A 28 24.47 33.08 43.81
N GLY A 29 24.07 33.37 45.05
CA GLY A 29 22.71 33.20 45.52
C GLY A 29 21.71 34.22 44.98
N GLY A 30 20.47 33.76 44.86
CA GLY A 30 19.29 34.55 44.55
C GLY A 30 18.09 33.63 44.51
N SER A 31 17.24 33.71 45.55
CA SER A 31 15.94 33.07 45.61
C SER A 31 15.11 33.58 44.43
N ASN A 32 14.69 32.68 43.56
CA ASN A 32 13.57 32.93 42.66
C ASN A 32 12.74 31.65 42.55
N ASP A 33 11.48 31.77 42.93
CA ASP A 33 10.42 30.86 42.53
C ASP A 33 10.42 30.74 41.00
N GLY A 34 11.08 29.70 40.49
CA GLY A 34 11.09 29.38 39.07
C GLY A 34 10.00 28.35 38.77
N SER A 35 8.85 28.80 38.38
CA SER A 35 7.96 28.00 37.55
C SER A 35 8.74 27.59 36.30
N ASN A 36 9.10 26.32 36.20
CA ASN A 36 9.67 25.73 34.99
C ASN A 36 8.61 25.74 33.88
N ASN A 37 8.42 26.88 33.22
CA ASN A 37 7.89 26.92 31.88
C ASN A 37 9.02 26.43 30.97
N GLY A 38 9.05 25.13 30.69
CA GLY A 38 9.88 24.60 29.59
C GLY A 38 9.54 25.40 28.33
N ASP A 39 10.56 25.98 27.68
CA ASP A 39 10.37 26.72 26.44
C ASP A 39 9.69 25.79 25.42
N VAL A 40 8.46 26.17 24.99
CA VAL A 40 7.71 25.43 23.96
C VAL A 40 8.43 25.61 22.62
N THR A 41 8.84 24.49 22.00
CA THR A 41 9.50 24.50 20.70
C THR A 41 8.50 24.78 19.60
N LYS A 42 8.68 25.88 18.86
CA LYS A 42 7.84 26.21 17.69
C LYS A 42 8.38 25.54 16.44
N ALA A 43 7.49 24.85 15.71
CA ALA A 43 7.82 24.16 14.48
C ALA A 43 6.76 24.38 13.40
N THR A 44 7.17 24.26 12.15
CA THR A 44 6.25 24.12 11.01
C THR A 44 6.59 22.83 10.31
N LEU A 45 5.59 21.98 10.06
CA LEU A 45 5.71 20.74 9.30
C LEU A 45 4.78 20.76 8.11
N THR A 46 5.30 20.38 6.95
CA THR A 46 4.51 20.13 5.74
C THR A 46 4.26 18.64 5.59
N VAL A 47 2.98 18.25 5.51
CA VAL A 47 2.55 16.87 5.35
C VAL A 47 1.99 16.68 3.95
N TRP A 48 2.54 15.75 3.19
CA TRP A 48 2.06 15.37 1.86
C TRP A 48 1.29 14.06 1.95
N CYS A 49 0.01 14.09 1.60
CA CYS A 49 -0.88 12.93 1.63
C CYS A 49 -1.93 12.99 0.52
N SER A 50 -2.74 11.94 0.40
CA SER A 50 -3.78 11.87 -0.63
C SER A 50 -4.81 13.01 -0.51
N GLN A 51 -5.45 13.36 -1.63
CA GLN A 51 -6.55 14.33 -1.64
C GLN A 51 -7.71 13.86 -0.74
N GLU A 52 -7.96 12.56 -0.73
CA GLU A 52 -9.03 11.94 0.04
C GLU A 52 -8.80 12.03 1.54
N ASP A 53 -7.55 11.86 2.01
CA ASP A 53 -7.21 12.00 3.43
C ASP A 53 -7.36 13.45 3.91
N GLN A 54 -7.10 14.41 3.01
CA GLN A 54 -7.34 15.82 3.29
C GLN A 54 -8.84 16.15 3.28
N THR A 55 -9.59 15.66 2.29
CA THR A 55 -11.02 15.94 2.12
C THR A 55 -11.86 15.31 3.23
N SER A 56 -11.49 14.12 3.70
CA SER A 56 -12.15 13.47 4.84
C SER A 56 -11.89 14.18 6.17
N GLY A 57 -10.85 15.01 6.24
CA GLY A 57 -10.41 15.67 7.46
C GLY A 57 -9.59 14.76 8.39
N TRP A 58 -9.27 13.53 7.97
CA TRP A 58 -8.52 12.58 8.80
C TRP A 58 -7.15 13.10 9.16
N ILE A 59 -6.38 13.56 8.17
CA ILE A 59 -5.00 14.02 8.42
C ILE A 59 -4.96 15.24 9.34
N GLN A 60 -5.90 16.19 9.19
CA GLN A 60 -5.98 17.37 10.04
C GLN A 60 -6.29 16.96 11.48
N LYS A 61 -7.26 16.06 11.68
CA LYS A 61 -7.65 15.54 12.98
C LYS A 61 -6.46 14.87 13.69
N GLU A 62 -5.71 14.01 12.99
CA GLU A 62 -4.60 13.30 13.60
C GLU A 62 -3.40 14.21 13.88
N CYS A 63 -3.12 15.21 13.04
CA CYS A 63 -2.12 16.24 13.32
C CYS A 63 -2.51 17.11 14.54
N GLU A 64 -3.79 17.45 14.70
CA GLU A 64 -4.30 18.13 15.89
C GLU A 64 -4.17 17.26 17.16
N ASN A 65 -4.49 15.96 17.07
CA ASN A 65 -4.35 15.02 18.17
C ASN A 65 -2.88 14.91 18.59
N PHE A 66 -1.97 14.82 17.62
CA PHE A 66 -0.54 14.82 17.87
C PHE A 66 -0.08 16.08 18.61
N ASN A 67 -0.48 17.26 18.13
CA ASN A 67 -0.10 18.53 18.79
C ASN A 67 -0.64 18.63 20.22
N LYS A 68 -1.85 18.12 20.48
CA LYS A 68 -2.42 18.06 21.84
C LYS A 68 -1.69 17.08 22.74
N ALA A 69 -1.18 15.97 22.20
CA ALA A 69 -0.42 14.95 22.95
C ALA A 69 1.00 15.42 23.31
N HIS A 70 1.51 16.45 22.61
CA HIS A 70 2.87 16.96 22.72
C HIS A 70 2.88 18.46 23.11
N PRO A 71 2.50 18.81 24.35
CA PRO A 71 2.41 20.20 24.79
C PRO A 71 3.79 20.93 24.83
N GLU A 72 4.89 20.18 24.73
CA GLU A 72 6.25 20.72 24.57
C GLU A 72 6.51 21.31 23.19
N TRP A 73 5.63 21.08 22.21
CA TRP A 73 5.72 21.56 20.84
C TRP A 73 4.50 22.42 20.48
N ASP A 74 4.73 23.53 19.78
CA ASP A 74 3.70 24.37 19.14
C ASP A 74 3.89 24.26 17.62
N ILE A 75 3.10 23.33 17.00
CA ILE A 75 3.33 22.93 15.62
C ILE A 75 2.26 23.54 14.70
N THR A 76 2.73 24.25 13.67
CA THR A 76 1.90 24.68 12.55
C THR A 76 2.00 23.66 11.42
N PHE A 77 0.88 23.04 11.03
CA PHE A 77 0.83 22.09 9.93
C PHE A 77 0.44 22.75 8.61
N LYS A 78 1.10 22.35 7.53
CA LYS A 78 0.73 22.63 6.15
C LYS A 78 0.46 21.31 5.44
N TYR A 79 -0.51 21.30 4.52
CA TYR A 79 -0.90 20.10 3.79
C TYR A 79 -0.80 20.33 2.30
N GLU A 80 -0.20 19.36 1.59
CA GLU A 80 -0.15 19.34 0.14
C GLU A 80 -0.61 17.98 -0.40
N VAL A 81 -1.23 18.00 -1.58
CA VAL A 81 -1.75 16.78 -2.19
C VAL A 81 -0.63 16.03 -2.89
N CYS A 82 -0.42 14.80 -2.43
CA CYS A 82 0.47 13.83 -3.05
C CYS A 82 -0.07 12.42 -2.76
N GLY A 83 -0.58 11.74 -3.77
CA GLY A 83 -0.99 10.35 -3.65
C GLY A 83 0.22 9.44 -3.42
N GLU A 84 0.02 8.32 -2.72
CA GLU A 84 1.12 7.41 -2.35
C GLU A 84 1.82 6.85 -3.59
N GLY A 85 1.07 6.61 -4.69
CA GLY A 85 1.64 6.15 -5.97
C GLY A 85 2.48 7.20 -6.71
N GLU A 86 2.35 8.49 -6.37
CA GLU A 86 3.06 9.59 -7.02
C GLU A 86 4.28 10.09 -6.22
N ALA A 87 4.35 9.72 -4.94
CA ALA A 87 5.34 10.26 -4.00
C ALA A 87 6.78 10.06 -4.49
N GLY A 88 7.10 8.88 -5.02
CA GLY A 88 8.42 8.59 -5.57
C GLY A 88 8.87 9.63 -6.60
N THR A 89 8.00 9.96 -7.56
CA THR A 89 8.30 10.96 -8.59
C THR A 89 8.34 12.38 -8.04
N LYS A 90 7.34 12.76 -7.23
CA LYS A 90 7.21 14.14 -6.73
C LYS A 90 8.28 14.49 -5.71
N VAL A 91 8.59 13.57 -4.77
CA VAL A 91 9.58 13.80 -3.72
C VAL A 91 11.00 13.78 -4.29
N THR A 92 11.30 12.87 -5.23
CA THR A 92 12.65 12.78 -5.83
C THR A 92 12.96 13.91 -6.80
N ALA A 93 11.93 14.61 -7.33
CA ALA A 93 12.13 15.75 -8.22
C ALA A 93 12.82 16.94 -7.52
N ASP A 94 12.48 17.17 -6.24
CA ASP A 94 13.12 18.18 -5.40
C ASP A 94 13.00 17.78 -3.92
N PRO A 95 13.94 16.94 -3.41
CA PRO A 95 13.87 16.45 -2.04
C PRO A 95 13.94 17.57 -0.97
N GLU A 96 14.63 18.69 -1.26
CA GLU A 96 14.75 19.79 -0.31
C GLU A 96 13.44 20.59 -0.15
N ALA A 97 12.61 20.62 -1.19
CA ALA A 97 11.31 21.30 -1.20
C ALA A 97 10.13 20.37 -0.89
N ALA A 98 10.34 19.06 -0.84
CA ALA A 98 9.29 18.09 -0.56
C ALA A 98 8.79 18.18 0.89
N GLY A 99 7.61 17.55 1.14
CA GLY A 99 7.03 17.52 2.48
C GLY A 99 7.95 16.93 3.54
N ASP A 100 7.88 17.44 4.77
CA ASP A 100 8.65 16.94 5.91
C ASP A 100 8.25 15.51 6.28
N VAL A 101 6.95 15.21 6.17
CA VAL A 101 6.35 13.88 6.30
C VAL A 101 5.49 13.64 5.09
N TYR A 102 5.61 12.46 4.47
CA TYR A 102 4.84 12.14 3.27
C TYR A 102 4.44 10.66 3.23
N PHE A 103 3.33 10.39 2.53
CA PHE A 103 2.81 9.06 2.31
C PHE A 103 3.31 8.50 0.98
N PHE A 104 3.71 7.22 0.94
CA PHE A 104 4.25 6.60 -0.26
C PHE A 104 3.95 5.09 -0.33
N ALA A 105 3.96 4.52 -1.54
CA ALA A 105 3.91 3.08 -1.74
C ALA A 105 5.33 2.50 -1.71
N ASN A 106 5.51 1.35 -1.07
CA ASN A 106 6.84 0.78 -0.78
C ASN A 106 7.67 0.43 -2.02
N ASP A 107 7.06 0.24 -3.17
CA ASP A 107 7.75 0.02 -4.45
C ASP A 107 8.63 1.21 -4.89
N GLN A 108 8.35 2.40 -4.37
CA GLN A 108 9.11 3.62 -4.63
C GLN A 108 10.31 3.80 -3.68
N LEU A 109 10.44 2.91 -2.68
CA LEU A 109 11.42 3.07 -1.60
C LEU A 109 12.87 3.19 -2.13
N LYS A 110 13.25 2.37 -3.12
CA LYS A 110 14.60 2.40 -3.68
C LYS A 110 14.91 3.73 -4.37
N ALA A 111 13.94 4.29 -5.10
CA ALA A 111 14.09 5.60 -5.75
C ALA A 111 14.27 6.72 -4.71
N LEU A 112 13.45 6.69 -3.64
CA LEU A 112 13.54 7.65 -2.55
C LEU A 112 14.90 7.59 -1.82
N ILE A 113 15.41 6.37 -1.57
CA ILE A 113 16.75 6.19 -0.95
C ILE A 113 17.85 6.71 -1.87
N ASN A 114 17.82 6.38 -3.16
CA ASN A 114 18.82 6.81 -4.12
C ASN A 114 18.89 8.33 -4.32
N ALA A 115 17.76 9.00 -4.13
CA ALA A 115 17.65 10.47 -4.21
C ALA A 115 17.96 11.19 -2.89
N ASP A 116 18.35 10.45 -1.82
CA ASP A 116 18.49 11.00 -0.46
C ASP A 116 17.22 11.74 0.01
N ALA A 117 16.06 11.17 -0.33
CA ALA A 117 14.75 11.78 -0.13
C ALA A 117 13.97 11.18 1.05
N ILE A 118 14.47 10.10 1.66
CA ILE A 118 13.83 9.41 2.78
C ILE A 118 14.80 9.11 3.91
N ALA A 119 14.41 9.46 5.13
CA ALA A 119 15.22 9.27 6.33
C ALA A 119 15.24 7.80 6.77
N LYS A 120 16.39 7.33 7.24
CA LYS A 120 16.54 6.05 7.92
C LYS A 120 15.94 6.14 9.33
N LEU A 121 15.07 5.19 9.66
CA LEU A 121 14.42 5.10 10.96
C LEU A 121 15.18 4.11 11.87
N GLY A 122 15.57 4.57 13.04
CA GLY A 122 16.34 3.77 14.00
C GLY A 122 15.73 3.75 15.41
N GLY A 123 16.48 3.19 16.36
CA GLY A 123 16.14 3.21 17.80
C GLY A 123 14.74 2.72 18.10
N GLY A 124 14.03 3.45 18.94
CA GLY A 124 12.67 3.11 19.38
C GLY A 124 11.64 3.04 18.24
N THR A 125 11.80 3.83 17.16
CA THR A 125 10.90 3.77 16.00
C THR A 125 11.06 2.48 15.23
N ALA A 126 12.29 2.01 14.99
CA ALA A 126 12.51 0.72 14.34
C ALA A 126 11.99 -0.46 15.17
N THR A 127 12.12 -0.39 16.51
CA THR A 127 11.56 -1.39 17.42
C THR A 127 10.02 -1.39 17.32
N TYR A 128 9.39 -0.23 17.40
CA TYR A 128 7.94 -0.07 17.25
C TYR A 128 7.42 -0.71 15.95
N ILE A 129 8.06 -0.42 14.80
CA ILE A 129 7.66 -0.96 13.51
C ILE A 129 7.68 -2.50 13.52
N LYS A 130 8.73 -3.11 14.09
CA LYS A 130 8.86 -4.58 14.19
C LYS A 130 7.84 -5.22 15.12
N GLU A 131 7.50 -4.54 16.20
CA GLU A 131 6.54 -5.05 17.19
C GLU A 131 5.10 -4.96 16.70
N THR A 132 4.76 -3.91 15.96
CA THR A 132 3.38 -3.61 15.57
C THR A 132 2.97 -4.14 14.19
N ASN A 133 3.93 -4.51 13.33
CA ASN A 133 3.67 -4.98 11.97
C ASN A 133 4.12 -6.43 11.75
N SER A 134 3.52 -7.11 10.76
CA SER A 134 3.96 -8.43 10.31
C SER A 134 5.35 -8.37 9.69
N ASP A 135 6.09 -9.50 9.70
CA ASP A 135 7.42 -9.57 9.09
C ASP A 135 7.41 -9.19 7.61
N THR A 136 6.35 -9.54 6.87
CA THR A 136 6.17 -9.16 5.47
C THR A 136 6.15 -7.64 5.30
N LEU A 137 5.40 -6.92 6.15
CA LEU A 137 5.34 -5.46 6.10
C LEU A 137 6.63 -4.80 6.58
N VAL A 138 7.28 -5.35 7.61
CA VAL A 138 8.60 -4.88 8.04
C VAL A 138 9.63 -5.04 6.92
N ASN A 139 9.62 -6.18 6.23
CA ASN A 139 10.52 -6.44 5.10
C ASN A 139 10.25 -5.52 3.92
N SER A 140 8.98 -5.14 3.66
CA SER A 140 8.61 -4.22 2.57
C SER A 140 9.17 -2.80 2.71
N VAL A 141 9.63 -2.42 3.90
CA VAL A 141 10.25 -1.11 4.20
C VAL A 141 11.72 -1.22 4.62
N THR A 142 12.31 -2.41 4.47
CA THR A 142 13.69 -2.69 4.89
C THR A 142 14.59 -2.92 3.69
N ILE A 143 15.59 -2.07 3.51
CA ILE A 143 16.65 -2.21 2.49
C ILE A 143 18.01 -2.26 3.19
N ASP A 144 18.82 -3.25 2.87
CA ASP A 144 20.16 -3.45 3.43
C ASP A 144 20.16 -3.44 4.99
N GLY A 145 19.12 -4.05 5.58
CA GLY A 145 18.94 -4.14 7.04
C GLY A 145 18.47 -2.85 7.71
N ASN A 146 18.20 -1.78 6.96
CA ASN A 146 17.75 -0.51 7.46
C ASN A 146 16.26 -0.29 7.14
N ILE A 147 15.53 0.24 8.11
CA ILE A 147 14.10 0.59 7.96
C ILE A 147 13.97 2.06 7.57
N TYR A 148 13.10 2.37 6.60
CA TYR A 148 12.94 3.73 6.06
C TYR A 148 11.50 4.26 6.15
N GLY A 149 10.48 3.41 6.14
CA GLY A 149 9.08 3.82 6.22
C GLY A 149 8.34 3.15 7.38
N ILE A 150 7.22 3.74 7.80
CA ILE A 150 6.32 3.15 8.80
C ILE A 150 5.06 2.69 8.08
N PRO A 151 4.79 1.38 7.95
CA PRO A 151 3.57 0.90 7.32
C PRO A 151 2.31 1.35 8.07
N PHE A 152 1.28 1.77 7.36
CA PHE A 152 -0.04 2.09 7.93
C PHE A 152 -1.17 1.27 7.32
N THR A 153 -0.96 0.71 6.12
CA THR A 153 -1.86 -0.24 5.47
C THR A 153 -1.08 -1.14 4.53
N ALA A 154 -1.62 -2.31 4.21
CA ALA A 154 -1.08 -3.15 3.14
C ALA A 154 -1.44 -2.56 1.77
N ASN A 155 -0.56 -2.77 0.77
CA ASN A 155 -0.80 -2.36 -0.61
C ASN A 155 -0.99 -3.60 -1.48
N THR A 156 -2.24 -3.90 -1.82
CA THR A 156 -2.63 -4.99 -2.72
C THR A 156 -4.01 -4.69 -3.31
N TRP A 157 -4.41 -5.45 -4.30
CA TRP A 157 -5.70 -5.34 -4.95
C TRP A 157 -6.40 -6.70 -4.95
N PHE A 158 -7.73 -6.64 -5.00
CA PHE A 158 -8.63 -7.79 -5.00
C PHE A 158 -9.85 -7.48 -5.87
N MET A 159 -10.90 -8.27 -5.78
CA MET A 159 -12.04 -8.17 -6.67
C MET A 159 -13.29 -7.65 -5.96
N TYR A 160 -13.96 -6.66 -6.57
CA TYR A 160 -15.33 -6.26 -6.27
C TYR A 160 -16.25 -6.75 -7.40
N TYR A 161 -17.43 -7.24 -7.04
CA TYR A 161 -18.36 -7.80 -8.01
C TYR A 161 -19.82 -7.61 -7.61
N ASN A 162 -20.71 -7.65 -8.61
CA ASN A 162 -22.15 -7.59 -8.41
C ASN A 162 -22.72 -8.99 -8.09
N LYS A 163 -23.20 -9.19 -6.86
CA LYS A 163 -23.82 -10.44 -6.40
C LYS A 163 -25.13 -10.79 -7.13
N ALA A 164 -25.76 -9.81 -7.80
CA ALA A 164 -26.93 -10.09 -8.64
C ALA A 164 -26.56 -10.81 -9.94
N VAL A 165 -25.28 -10.72 -10.37
CA VAL A 165 -24.77 -11.36 -11.61
C VAL A 165 -23.99 -12.61 -11.30
N TYR A 166 -23.11 -12.58 -10.28
CA TYR A 166 -22.20 -13.69 -9.98
C TYR A 166 -22.54 -14.42 -8.69
N THR A 167 -22.54 -15.74 -8.76
CA THR A 167 -22.60 -16.61 -7.56
C THR A 167 -21.22 -16.80 -6.94
N ALA A 168 -21.19 -17.36 -5.72
CA ALA A 168 -19.95 -17.70 -5.03
C ALA A 168 -19.04 -18.70 -5.77
N ASP A 169 -19.60 -19.50 -6.71
CA ASP A 169 -18.82 -20.41 -7.53
C ASP A 169 -18.30 -19.75 -8.82
N ASP A 170 -19.02 -18.78 -9.36
CA ASP A 170 -18.58 -18.06 -10.55
C ASP A 170 -17.33 -17.23 -10.27
N ILE A 171 -17.29 -16.56 -9.14
CA ILE A 171 -16.18 -15.66 -8.74
C ILE A 171 -14.86 -16.39 -8.46
N LYS A 172 -14.85 -17.71 -8.46
CA LYS A 172 -13.62 -18.52 -8.32
C LYS A 172 -12.84 -18.63 -9.62
N SER A 173 -13.46 -18.33 -10.77
CA SER A 173 -12.86 -18.46 -12.08
C SER A 173 -13.15 -17.22 -12.92
N LEU A 174 -12.10 -16.56 -13.40
CA LEU A 174 -12.21 -15.41 -14.31
C LEU A 174 -12.92 -15.84 -15.62
N ASP A 175 -12.65 -17.04 -16.13
CA ASP A 175 -13.26 -17.55 -17.33
C ASP A 175 -14.79 -17.69 -17.17
N LYS A 176 -15.27 -18.23 -16.04
CA LYS A 176 -16.71 -18.32 -15.75
C LYS A 176 -17.35 -16.94 -15.57
N MET A 177 -16.63 -16.00 -14.97
CA MET A 177 -17.14 -14.64 -14.84
C MET A 177 -17.33 -13.99 -16.21
N LEU A 178 -16.38 -14.16 -17.12
CA LEU A 178 -16.45 -13.66 -18.50
C LEU A 178 -17.53 -14.34 -19.36
N GLU A 179 -18.01 -15.53 -18.98
CA GLU A 179 -19.15 -16.17 -19.62
C GLU A 179 -20.49 -15.53 -19.23
N LYS A 180 -20.57 -14.91 -18.03
CA LYS A 180 -21.83 -14.43 -17.43
C LYS A 180 -22.00 -12.93 -17.46
N GLY A 181 -20.92 -12.18 -17.32
CA GLY A 181 -20.96 -10.74 -17.18
C GLY A 181 -19.67 -10.08 -17.64
N THR A 182 -19.63 -8.76 -17.55
CA THR A 182 -18.50 -7.93 -17.99
C THR A 182 -17.53 -7.69 -16.84
N VAL A 183 -16.27 -7.99 -17.09
CA VAL A 183 -15.17 -7.85 -16.11
C VAL A 183 -14.21 -6.76 -16.56
N ALA A 184 -14.02 -5.75 -15.75
CA ALA A 184 -12.99 -4.73 -15.94
C ALA A 184 -11.77 -5.04 -15.06
N LEU A 185 -10.64 -5.33 -15.70
CA LEU A 185 -9.35 -5.58 -15.06
C LEU A 185 -8.28 -4.81 -15.84
N PRO A 186 -7.57 -3.86 -15.22
CA PRO A 186 -6.66 -2.94 -15.91
C PRO A 186 -5.32 -3.60 -16.26
N VAL A 187 -5.32 -4.56 -17.17
CA VAL A 187 -4.13 -5.33 -17.54
C VAL A 187 -3.06 -4.44 -18.20
N SER A 188 -3.43 -3.34 -18.84
CA SER A 188 -2.47 -2.34 -19.37
C SER A 188 -1.74 -1.57 -18.28
N ASN A 189 -2.27 -1.52 -17.06
CA ASN A 189 -1.49 -1.14 -15.89
C ASN A 189 -0.64 -2.34 -15.47
N THR A 190 0.65 -2.24 -15.67
CA THR A 190 1.59 -3.37 -15.56
C THR A 190 1.72 -3.95 -14.15
N TRP A 191 1.21 -3.25 -13.13
CA TRP A 191 1.06 -3.78 -11.78
C TRP A 191 0.12 -4.98 -11.72
N TYR A 192 -0.91 -5.00 -12.59
CA TYR A 192 -1.87 -6.11 -12.70
C TYR A 192 -1.37 -7.22 -13.65
N THR A 193 -0.53 -6.89 -14.64
CA THR A 193 -0.02 -7.87 -15.63
C THR A 193 0.75 -9.02 -14.97
N ALA A 194 1.59 -8.72 -13.96
CA ALA A 194 2.39 -9.71 -13.24
C ALA A 194 1.55 -10.85 -12.67
N SER A 195 0.29 -10.55 -12.29
CA SER A 195 -0.64 -11.49 -11.68
C SER A 195 -0.85 -12.76 -12.48
N PHE A 196 -0.90 -12.65 -13.80
CA PHE A 196 -1.11 -13.76 -14.72
C PHE A 196 0.09 -14.69 -14.78
N TYR A 197 1.28 -14.14 -14.89
CA TYR A 197 2.52 -14.93 -14.92
C TYR A 197 2.83 -15.55 -13.56
N ALA A 198 2.63 -14.81 -12.47
CA ALA A 198 2.79 -15.32 -11.11
C ALA A 198 1.82 -16.47 -10.78
N ALA A 199 0.60 -16.42 -11.32
CA ALA A 199 -0.37 -17.50 -11.19
C ALA A 199 0.18 -18.83 -11.69
N ALA A 200 0.80 -18.81 -12.86
CA ALA A 200 1.31 -20.01 -13.54
C ALA A 200 2.75 -20.41 -13.17
N GLY A 201 3.27 -19.86 -12.06
CA GLY A 201 4.59 -20.20 -11.53
C GLY A 201 5.72 -19.26 -11.93
N GLY A 202 5.42 -18.14 -12.59
CA GLY A 202 6.39 -17.07 -12.81
C GLY A 202 6.88 -16.48 -11.49
N THR A 203 8.15 -16.07 -11.45
CA THR A 203 8.78 -15.44 -10.30
C THR A 203 9.43 -14.14 -10.70
N PHE A 204 9.39 -13.16 -9.80
CA PHE A 204 9.98 -11.84 -9.97
C PHE A 204 10.98 -11.63 -8.84
N SER A 205 12.27 -11.51 -9.18
CA SER A 205 13.37 -11.47 -8.23
C SER A 205 13.38 -12.68 -7.28
N GLY A 206 13.25 -13.86 -7.89
CA GLY A 206 13.19 -15.14 -7.18
C GLY A 206 11.81 -15.42 -6.54
N ALA A 207 11.69 -16.56 -5.89
CA ALA A 207 10.43 -17.04 -5.33
C ALA A 207 9.88 -16.17 -4.18
N ALA A 208 10.77 -15.47 -3.45
CA ALA A 208 10.41 -14.62 -2.33
C ALA A 208 10.37 -13.10 -2.71
N GLY A 209 10.65 -12.73 -3.96
CA GLY A 209 10.62 -11.34 -4.42
C GLY A 209 11.79 -10.47 -3.91
N ASN A 210 12.88 -11.07 -3.40
CA ASN A 210 14.00 -10.36 -2.77
C ASN A 210 15.38 -10.86 -3.21
N ASP A 211 15.46 -11.66 -4.26
CA ASP A 211 16.71 -12.15 -4.85
C ASP A 211 16.88 -11.54 -6.26
N GLU A 212 17.51 -10.37 -6.34
CA GLU A 212 17.79 -9.66 -7.61
C GLU A 212 18.58 -10.53 -8.58
N SER A 213 19.50 -11.41 -8.05
CA SER A 213 20.35 -12.28 -8.89
C SER A 213 19.55 -13.37 -9.61
N ALA A 214 18.40 -13.79 -9.05
CA ALA A 214 17.51 -14.74 -9.68
C ALA A 214 16.73 -14.12 -10.85
N GLY A 215 16.54 -12.80 -10.83
CA GLY A 215 15.82 -12.03 -11.86
C GLY A 215 14.36 -12.45 -12.02
N THR A 216 13.78 -12.00 -13.13
CA THR A 216 12.43 -12.40 -13.55
C THR A 216 12.50 -13.71 -14.34
N LYS A 217 11.63 -14.67 -13.97
CA LYS A 217 11.41 -15.94 -14.69
C LYS A 217 9.93 -16.14 -14.90
N LEU A 218 9.51 -16.28 -16.15
CA LEU A 218 8.09 -16.45 -16.48
C LEU A 218 7.64 -17.92 -16.38
N GLY A 219 8.59 -18.84 -16.17
CA GLY A 219 8.33 -20.26 -15.97
C GLY A 219 7.89 -21.01 -17.22
N ASP A 220 7.73 -22.35 -17.09
CA ASP A 220 7.42 -23.24 -18.22
C ASP A 220 6.05 -22.92 -18.86
N LYS A 221 5.17 -22.24 -18.14
CA LYS A 221 3.83 -21.84 -18.63
C LYS A 221 3.77 -20.40 -19.14
N GLY A 222 4.88 -19.64 -19.13
CA GLY A 222 4.88 -18.23 -19.53
C GLY A 222 4.26 -17.97 -20.90
N ALA A 223 4.63 -18.76 -21.92
CA ALA A 223 4.04 -18.62 -23.26
C ALA A 223 2.52 -18.94 -23.29
N LYS A 224 2.06 -19.86 -22.45
CA LYS A 224 0.63 -20.18 -22.31
C LYS A 224 -0.14 -19.06 -21.61
N VAL A 225 0.51 -18.34 -20.69
CA VAL A 225 -0.06 -17.11 -20.09
C VAL A 225 -0.21 -16.03 -21.18
N THR A 226 0.78 -15.85 -22.02
CA THR A 226 0.71 -14.91 -23.16
C THR A 226 -0.44 -15.28 -24.11
N GLU A 227 -0.59 -16.57 -24.47
CA GLU A 227 -1.75 -17.05 -25.24
C GLU A 227 -3.10 -16.78 -24.54
N TYR A 228 -3.15 -16.95 -23.21
CA TYR A 228 -4.33 -16.62 -22.40
C TYR A 228 -4.67 -15.12 -22.49
N LEU A 229 -3.68 -14.25 -22.36
CA LEU A 229 -3.87 -12.80 -22.47
C LEU A 229 -4.37 -12.40 -23.86
N ILE A 230 -3.86 -13.02 -24.95
CA ILE A 230 -4.40 -12.81 -26.31
C ILE A 230 -5.89 -13.16 -26.37
N ASN A 231 -6.29 -14.31 -25.80
CA ASN A 231 -7.70 -14.72 -25.76
C ASN A 231 -8.54 -13.78 -24.89
N LEU A 232 -8.01 -13.31 -23.77
CA LEU A 232 -8.66 -12.38 -22.86
C LEU A 232 -8.99 -11.06 -23.59
N TYR A 233 -8.02 -10.47 -24.29
CA TYR A 233 -8.27 -9.26 -25.10
C TYR A 233 -9.22 -9.45 -26.26
N ALA A 234 -9.40 -10.68 -26.75
CA ALA A 234 -10.38 -11.02 -27.77
C ALA A 234 -11.79 -11.27 -27.19
N ASN A 235 -11.93 -11.36 -25.86
CA ASN A 235 -13.21 -11.62 -25.20
C ASN A 235 -14.03 -10.32 -25.11
N LYS A 236 -15.24 -10.34 -25.64
CA LYS A 236 -16.14 -9.17 -25.67
C LYS A 236 -16.60 -8.68 -24.27
N ASN A 237 -16.52 -9.56 -23.28
CA ASN A 237 -16.93 -9.29 -21.90
C ASN A 237 -15.73 -8.87 -21.02
N PHE A 238 -14.54 -8.70 -21.61
CA PHE A 238 -13.36 -8.16 -20.95
C PHE A 238 -13.16 -6.69 -21.29
N ILE A 239 -12.91 -5.86 -20.28
CA ILE A 239 -12.59 -4.43 -20.41
C ILE A 239 -11.25 -4.18 -19.72
N ASP A 240 -10.27 -3.70 -20.49
CA ASP A 240 -8.98 -3.25 -19.98
C ASP A 240 -9.10 -1.78 -19.56
N GLN A 241 -9.54 -1.57 -18.31
CA GLN A 241 -9.81 -0.23 -17.79
C GLN A 241 -9.59 -0.17 -16.28
N GLU A 242 -9.02 0.94 -15.81
CA GLU A 242 -8.86 1.27 -14.38
C GLU A 242 -10.21 1.36 -13.67
N ALA A 243 -10.24 0.93 -12.40
CA ALA A 243 -11.46 0.88 -11.61
C ALA A 243 -12.22 2.22 -11.53
N PRO A 244 -11.60 3.39 -11.32
CA PRO A 244 -12.34 4.66 -11.24
C PRO A 244 -13.16 4.97 -12.51
N ALA A 245 -12.65 4.61 -13.68
CA ALA A 245 -13.36 4.79 -14.94
C ALA A 245 -14.39 3.66 -15.20
N ALA A 246 -14.06 2.42 -14.81
CA ALA A 246 -14.92 1.26 -15.01
C ALA A 246 -16.11 1.19 -14.05
N MET A 247 -15.95 1.70 -12.82
CA MET A 247 -16.99 1.61 -11.78
C MET A 247 -18.31 2.28 -12.16
N SER A 248 -18.29 3.31 -13.02
CA SER A 248 -19.53 3.90 -13.52
C SER A 248 -20.44 2.88 -14.22
N GLY A 249 -19.87 1.82 -14.79
CA GLY A 249 -20.58 0.72 -15.41
C GLY A 249 -21.38 -0.17 -14.45
N PHE A 250 -21.13 -0.12 -13.15
CA PHE A 250 -22.00 -0.77 -12.17
C PHE A 250 -23.40 -0.15 -12.12
N ALA A 251 -23.51 1.15 -12.38
CA ALA A 251 -24.80 1.85 -12.33
C ALA A 251 -25.72 1.51 -13.51
N ASP A 252 -25.15 1.26 -14.68
CA ASP A 252 -25.90 0.96 -15.91
C ASP A 252 -25.84 -0.51 -16.33
N GLY A 253 -25.12 -1.35 -15.58
CA GLY A 253 -24.95 -2.79 -15.84
C GLY A 253 -24.00 -3.10 -16.99
N SER A 254 -23.18 -2.16 -17.44
CA SER A 254 -22.15 -2.40 -18.47
C SER A 254 -20.87 -3.03 -17.90
N VAL A 255 -20.69 -3.00 -16.56
CA VAL A 255 -19.61 -3.65 -15.82
C VAL A 255 -20.21 -4.39 -14.62
N ASP A 256 -19.76 -5.62 -14.38
CA ASP A 256 -20.26 -6.48 -13.32
C ASP A 256 -19.16 -6.84 -12.28
N ALA A 257 -17.90 -6.65 -12.62
CA ALA A 257 -16.77 -6.80 -11.69
C ALA A 257 -15.62 -5.85 -12.04
N VAL A 258 -14.94 -5.34 -10.99
CA VAL A 258 -13.70 -4.54 -11.11
C VAL A 258 -12.64 -5.08 -10.16
N PHE A 259 -11.37 -4.83 -10.50
CA PHE A 259 -10.23 -5.18 -9.67
C PHE A 259 -9.53 -3.90 -9.19
N THR A 260 -9.49 -3.73 -7.87
CA THR A 260 -8.89 -2.58 -7.21
C THR A 260 -8.65 -2.88 -5.73
N GLY A 261 -8.14 -1.94 -4.97
CA GLY A 261 -7.84 -2.11 -3.56
C GLY A 261 -8.89 -1.50 -2.61
N THR A 262 -8.49 -1.31 -1.36
CA THR A 262 -9.35 -0.73 -0.31
C THR A 262 -9.73 0.72 -0.57
N TRP A 263 -8.95 1.43 -1.37
CA TRP A 263 -9.15 2.86 -1.68
C TRP A 263 -10.42 3.17 -2.47
N ASP A 264 -11.00 2.17 -3.15
CA ASP A 264 -12.25 2.32 -3.90
C ASP A 264 -13.49 1.72 -3.21
N TYR A 265 -13.33 1.20 -2.00
CA TYR A 265 -14.40 0.51 -1.27
C TYR A 265 -15.69 1.34 -1.14
N GLU A 266 -15.57 2.58 -0.68
CA GLU A 266 -16.74 3.44 -0.46
C GLU A 266 -17.46 3.75 -1.78
N ASN A 267 -16.72 3.98 -2.85
CA ASN A 267 -17.29 4.23 -4.19
C ASN A 267 -18.05 3.00 -4.70
N VAL A 268 -17.47 1.82 -4.57
CA VAL A 268 -18.14 0.58 -5.01
C VAL A 268 -19.36 0.28 -4.14
N LYS A 269 -19.26 0.54 -2.83
CA LYS A 269 -20.37 0.36 -1.89
C LYS A 269 -21.54 1.28 -2.20
N GLU A 270 -21.27 2.54 -2.55
CA GLU A 270 -22.29 3.50 -2.98
C GLU A 270 -23.01 3.01 -4.26
N LEU A 271 -22.26 2.46 -5.23
CA LEU A 271 -22.80 2.02 -6.51
C LEU A 271 -23.60 0.70 -6.43
N LEU A 272 -23.12 -0.27 -5.67
CA LEU A 272 -23.70 -1.61 -5.62
C LEU A 272 -24.60 -1.86 -4.39
N GLY A 273 -24.44 -1.10 -3.31
CA GLY A 273 -25.18 -1.28 -2.07
C GLY A 273 -25.13 -2.73 -1.56
N ASP A 274 -26.28 -3.33 -1.29
CA ASP A 274 -26.40 -4.71 -0.79
C ASP A 274 -25.92 -5.76 -1.81
N ASN A 275 -25.83 -5.42 -3.10
CA ASN A 275 -25.30 -6.30 -4.14
C ASN A 275 -23.78 -6.30 -4.21
N MET A 276 -23.07 -5.49 -3.45
CA MET A 276 -21.61 -5.50 -3.42
C MET A 276 -21.10 -6.83 -2.86
N GLY A 277 -20.28 -7.52 -3.65
CA GLY A 277 -19.44 -8.63 -3.22
C GLY A 277 -17.98 -8.23 -3.27
N ILE A 278 -17.18 -8.77 -2.34
CA ILE A 278 -15.73 -8.60 -2.30
C ILE A 278 -15.11 -9.99 -2.15
N ALA A 279 -14.05 -10.29 -2.90
CA ALA A 279 -13.37 -11.57 -2.83
C ALA A 279 -11.87 -11.44 -3.20
N GLN A 280 -11.09 -12.43 -2.75
CA GLN A 280 -9.75 -12.65 -3.28
C GLN A 280 -9.78 -12.91 -4.80
N LEU A 281 -8.62 -12.96 -5.43
CA LEU A 281 -8.51 -13.09 -6.88
C LEU A 281 -9.01 -14.45 -7.39
N PRO A 282 -9.68 -14.49 -8.57
CA PRO A 282 -10.11 -15.71 -9.21
C PRO A 282 -8.94 -16.49 -9.81
N ALA A 283 -9.21 -17.74 -10.21
CA ALA A 283 -8.31 -18.51 -11.05
C ALA A 283 -8.54 -18.24 -12.55
N ILE A 284 -7.47 -18.44 -13.33
CA ILE A 284 -7.49 -18.57 -14.79
C ILE A 284 -7.25 -20.02 -15.17
N ASN A 285 -7.85 -20.51 -16.25
CA ASN A 285 -7.65 -21.88 -16.74
C ASN A 285 -6.60 -21.90 -17.85
N ILE A 286 -5.51 -22.64 -17.63
CA ILE A 286 -4.47 -22.85 -18.63
C ILE A 286 -4.33 -24.37 -18.86
N ASP A 287 -4.60 -24.81 -20.06
CA ASP A 287 -4.52 -26.23 -20.47
C ASP A 287 -5.29 -27.19 -19.53
N GLY A 288 -6.47 -26.75 -19.06
CA GLY A 288 -7.34 -27.55 -18.18
C GLY A 288 -6.97 -27.53 -16.70
N THR A 289 -5.99 -26.70 -16.30
CA THR A 289 -5.58 -26.52 -14.91
C THR A 289 -5.89 -25.10 -14.45
N ASP A 290 -6.50 -24.97 -13.28
CA ASP A 290 -6.82 -23.67 -12.69
C ASP A 290 -5.64 -23.13 -11.87
N TYR A 291 -5.28 -21.89 -12.14
CA TYR A 291 -4.21 -21.14 -11.48
C TYR A 291 -4.76 -19.85 -10.90
N ASN A 292 -4.74 -19.69 -9.58
CA ASN A 292 -5.18 -18.44 -8.95
C ASN A 292 -4.29 -17.28 -9.38
N LEU A 293 -4.88 -16.19 -9.87
CA LEU A 293 -4.19 -14.93 -10.07
C LEU A 293 -3.51 -14.50 -8.77
N LYS A 294 -2.35 -13.84 -8.87
CA LYS A 294 -1.58 -13.41 -7.70
C LYS A 294 -1.20 -11.94 -7.81
N SER A 295 -1.83 -11.10 -7.01
CA SER A 295 -1.47 -9.68 -6.94
C SER A 295 -0.08 -9.47 -6.35
N PHE A 296 0.57 -8.37 -6.69
CA PHE A 296 1.65 -7.88 -5.84
C PHE A 296 1.07 -7.46 -4.48
N ALA A 297 1.80 -7.79 -3.41
CA ALA A 297 1.56 -7.31 -2.07
C ALA A 297 2.78 -6.54 -1.56
N GLY A 298 2.49 -5.39 -0.98
CA GLY A 298 3.46 -4.50 -0.36
C GLY A 298 2.79 -3.73 0.76
N SER A 299 3.28 -2.52 1.02
CA SER A 299 2.71 -1.61 2.02
C SER A 299 2.60 -0.19 1.47
N LYS A 300 1.62 0.56 1.99
CA LYS A 300 1.65 2.01 1.97
C LYS A 300 2.21 2.49 3.30
N CYS A 301 3.09 3.46 3.24
CA CYS A 301 3.97 3.83 4.32
C CYS A 301 4.00 5.34 4.53
N ILE A 302 4.44 5.73 5.71
CA ILE A 302 4.74 7.11 6.06
C ILE A 302 6.24 7.25 6.11
N GLY A 303 6.78 8.15 5.28
CA GLY A 303 8.19 8.52 5.19
C GLY A 303 8.48 9.85 5.87
N VAL A 304 9.71 10.04 6.29
CA VAL A 304 10.23 11.30 6.81
C VAL A 304 11.33 11.79 5.88
N ASN A 305 11.24 13.05 5.50
CA ASN A 305 12.24 13.70 4.66
C ASN A 305 13.53 13.97 5.47
N PRO A 306 14.72 13.51 5.03
CA PRO A 306 15.98 13.77 5.72
C PRO A 306 16.35 15.26 5.76
N HIS A 307 15.83 16.09 4.85
CA HIS A 307 16.05 17.53 4.78
C HIS A 307 15.11 18.35 5.70
N CYS A 308 14.18 17.69 6.40
CA CYS A 308 13.33 18.32 7.40
C CYS A 308 14.16 18.95 8.53
N LYS A 309 13.87 20.20 8.89
CA LYS A 309 14.57 20.91 9.96
C LYS A 309 14.25 20.39 11.36
N ASN A 310 13.08 19.78 11.53
CA ASN A 310 12.56 19.30 12.81
C ASN A 310 12.43 17.77 12.80
N GLN A 311 13.54 17.05 12.57
CA GLN A 311 13.58 15.60 12.39
C GLN A 311 12.91 14.81 13.51
N GLU A 312 13.14 15.18 14.77
CA GLU A 312 12.55 14.53 15.93
C GLU A 312 11.01 14.61 15.90
N ILE A 313 10.49 15.82 15.62
CA ILE A 313 9.05 16.07 15.55
C ILE A 313 8.45 15.33 14.35
N ALA A 314 9.12 15.35 13.19
CA ALA A 314 8.66 14.67 11.98
C ALA A 314 8.62 13.13 12.16
N VAL A 315 9.63 12.53 12.78
CA VAL A 315 9.64 11.08 13.09
C VAL A 315 8.54 10.72 14.11
N SER A 316 8.35 11.57 15.14
CA SER A 316 7.29 11.37 16.14
C SER A 316 5.91 11.48 15.50
N LEU A 317 5.68 12.45 14.60
CA LEU A 317 4.44 12.59 13.84
C LEU A 317 4.20 11.38 12.94
N ALA A 318 5.22 10.94 12.18
CA ALA A 318 5.09 9.77 11.31
C ALA A 318 4.71 8.51 12.11
N LYS A 319 5.31 8.34 13.30
CA LYS A 319 4.94 7.24 14.21
C LYS A 319 3.50 7.37 14.73
N HIS A 320 3.05 8.59 15.10
CA HIS A 320 1.68 8.85 15.54
C HIS A 320 0.68 8.51 14.43
N LEU A 321 0.91 8.98 13.21
CA LEU A 321 0.03 8.73 12.06
C LEU A 321 -0.09 7.24 11.70
N ALA A 322 0.89 6.42 12.09
CA ALA A 322 0.87 4.97 11.96
C ALA A 322 0.52 4.22 13.26
N SER A 323 0.07 4.92 14.31
CA SER A 323 -0.33 4.31 15.58
C SER A 323 -1.63 3.51 15.43
N GLU A 324 -1.92 2.66 16.42
CA GLU A 324 -3.17 1.89 16.49
C GLU A 324 -4.38 2.81 16.40
N GLU A 325 -4.38 3.90 17.19
CA GLU A 325 -5.48 4.87 17.25
C GLU A 325 -5.67 5.62 15.92
N ALA A 326 -4.56 6.04 15.28
CA ALA A 326 -4.63 6.74 14.00
C ALA A 326 -5.09 5.80 12.88
N GLN A 327 -4.63 4.54 12.86
CA GLN A 327 -5.10 3.54 11.90
C GLN A 327 -6.56 3.16 12.13
N GLN A 328 -7.03 3.06 13.38
CA GLN A 328 -8.44 2.86 13.69
C GLN A 328 -9.28 4.03 13.17
N SER A 329 -8.86 5.25 13.45
CA SER A 329 -9.50 6.46 12.96
C SER A 329 -9.54 6.52 11.42
N HIS A 330 -8.46 6.08 10.75
CA HIS A 330 -8.38 6.00 9.28
C HIS A 330 -9.37 5.00 8.72
N TYR A 331 -9.47 3.82 9.35
CA TYR A 331 -10.45 2.81 8.98
C TYR A 331 -11.89 3.31 9.16
N GLU A 332 -12.21 3.95 10.30
CA GLU A 332 -13.54 4.48 10.58
C GLU A 332 -13.97 5.61 9.62
N MET A 333 -13.01 6.46 9.19
CA MET A 333 -13.29 7.63 8.34
C MET A 333 -13.18 7.34 6.85
N ARG A 334 -12.35 6.35 6.47
CA ARG A 334 -11.95 6.12 5.08
C ARG A 334 -11.98 4.65 4.65
N SER A 335 -12.34 3.73 5.54
CA SER A 335 -12.30 2.28 5.28
C SER A 335 -10.91 1.77 4.84
N ILE A 336 -9.82 2.49 5.21
CA ILE A 336 -8.46 2.04 4.95
C ILE A 336 -8.13 0.93 5.94
N VAL A 337 -7.95 -0.28 5.43
CA VAL A 337 -7.69 -1.46 6.26
C VAL A 337 -6.37 -1.30 7.00
N PRO A 338 -6.36 -1.35 8.33
CA PRO A 338 -5.15 -1.18 9.11
C PRO A 338 -4.15 -2.32 8.89
N CYS A 339 -2.92 -2.09 9.29
CA CYS A 339 -1.89 -3.14 9.33
C CYS A 339 -1.31 -3.38 10.73
N HIS A 340 -1.71 -2.60 11.72
CA HIS A 340 -1.31 -2.81 13.12
C HIS A 340 -1.86 -4.14 13.63
N LYS A 341 -0.99 -5.02 14.14
CA LYS A 341 -1.34 -6.41 14.53
C LYS A 341 -2.50 -6.50 15.50
N ASP A 342 -2.48 -5.66 16.56
CA ASP A 342 -3.49 -5.72 17.62
C ASP A 342 -4.84 -5.24 17.10
N LEU A 343 -4.84 -4.19 16.27
CA LEU A 343 -6.05 -3.67 15.65
C LEU A 343 -6.67 -4.68 14.68
N LEU A 344 -5.86 -5.34 13.84
CA LEU A 344 -6.33 -6.41 12.95
C LEU A 344 -6.93 -7.60 13.71
N ALA A 345 -6.42 -7.90 14.90
CA ALA A 345 -6.92 -8.97 15.76
C ALA A 345 -8.16 -8.59 16.54
N SER A 346 -8.54 -7.31 16.58
CA SER A 346 -9.67 -6.82 17.37
C SER A 346 -11.01 -7.33 16.84
N ASP A 347 -11.98 -7.55 17.74
CA ASP A 347 -13.33 -8.01 17.39
C ASP A 347 -14.09 -7.00 16.49
N ALA A 348 -13.71 -5.73 16.56
CA ALA A 348 -14.34 -4.66 15.79
C ALA A 348 -14.02 -4.73 14.29
N ILE A 349 -12.84 -5.23 13.93
CA ILE A 349 -12.32 -5.17 12.56
C ILE A 349 -12.23 -6.56 11.91
N LYS A 350 -11.81 -7.59 12.64
CA LYS A 350 -11.52 -8.93 12.08
C LYS A 350 -12.68 -9.59 11.33
N SER A 351 -13.93 -9.20 11.61
CA SER A 351 -15.13 -9.75 10.96
C SER A 351 -15.61 -8.93 9.75
N ASP A 352 -14.98 -7.80 9.47
CA ASP A 352 -15.34 -6.97 8.33
C ASP A 352 -14.95 -7.64 7.00
N ILE A 353 -15.86 -7.61 6.02
CA ILE A 353 -15.68 -8.30 4.72
C ILE A 353 -14.53 -7.69 3.91
N LEU A 354 -14.27 -6.40 4.04
CA LEU A 354 -13.17 -5.72 3.38
C LEU A 354 -11.83 -6.17 3.95
N VAL A 355 -11.73 -6.21 5.29
CA VAL A 355 -10.55 -6.72 6.00
C VAL A 355 -10.26 -8.17 5.64
N GLN A 356 -11.29 -9.01 5.63
CA GLN A 356 -11.17 -10.41 5.24
C GLN A 356 -10.73 -10.57 3.78
N ALA A 357 -11.27 -9.77 2.85
CA ALA A 357 -10.88 -9.83 1.45
C ALA A 357 -9.40 -9.48 1.26
N GLN A 358 -8.92 -8.40 1.90
CA GLN A 358 -7.50 -8.03 1.86
C GLN A 358 -6.61 -9.10 2.50
N ALA A 359 -6.98 -9.59 3.69
CA ALA A 359 -6.21 -10.62 4.40
C ALA A 359 -6.16 -11.93 3.61
N ASN A 360 -7.28 -12.38 3.04
CA ASN A 360 -7.35 -13.59 2.21
C ASN A 360 -6.54 -13.43 0.91
N THR A 361 -6.57 -12.24 0.30
CA THR A 361 -5.77 -11.95 -0.89
C THR A 361 -4.28 -12.05 -0.56
N ILE A 362 -3.82 -11.41 0.51
CA ILE A 362 -2.42 -11.47 0.93
C ILE A 362 -1.99 -12.91 1.26
N ALA A 363 -2.84 -13.67 1.94
CA ALA A 363 -2.51 -15.03 2.37
C ALA A 363 -2.50 -16.05 1.23
N ASN A 364 -3.42 -15.92 0.26
CA ASN A 364 -3.71 -16.98 -0.70
C ASN A 364 -3.37 -16.61 -2.15
N THR A 365 -3.52 -15.34 -2.51
CA THR A 365 -3.47 -14.86 -3.90
C THR A 365 -2.59 -13.62 -4.06
N SER A 366 -1.43 -13.61 -3.39
CA SER A 366 -0.42 -12.58 -3.60
C SER A 366 1.00 -13.12 -3.66
N ILE A 367 1.88 -12.29 -4.17
CA ILE A 367 3.34 -12.44 -4.11
C ILE A 367 3.94 -11.13 -3.59
N VAL A 368 5.12 -11.19 -3.02
CA VAL A 368 5.85 -9.98 -2.63
C VAL A 368 6.26 -9.21 -3.89
N GLN A 369 5.99 -7.90 -3.90
CA GLN A 369 6.47 -7.01 -4.96
C GLN A 369 7.97 -6.78 -4.81
N PRO A 370 8.80 -7.07 -5.84
CA PRO A 370 10.23 -6.82 -5.76
C PRO A 370 10.56 -5.35 -5.59
N LEU A 371 11.61 -5.06 -4.81
CA LEU A 371 12.12 -3.71 -4.56
C LEU A 371 13.49 -3.47 -5.18
N ASP A 372 14.08 -4.47 -5.84
CA ASP A 372 15.40 -4.35 -6.44
C ASP A 372 15.41 -3.45 -7.68
N SER A 373 16.62 -3.00 -8.03
CA SER A 373 16.81 -2.03 -9.10
C SER A 373 16.58 -2.62 -10.49
N THR A 374 16.89 -3.89 -10.69
CA THR A 374 16.74 -4.56 -12.00
C THR A 374 15.26 -4.70 -12.34
N PHE A 375 14.45 -5.19 -11.39
CA PHE A 375 13.00 -5.27 -11.56
C PHE A 375 12.38 -3.89 -11.80
N ASN A 376 12.66 -2.92 -10.94
CA ASN A 376 12.04 -1.60 -11.01
C ASN A 376 12.44 -0.79 -12.26
N SER A 377 13.63 -1.04 -12.82
CA SER A 377 14.07 -0.33 -14.03
C SER A 377 13.56 -0.94 -15.33
N ASN A 378 13.19 -2.22 -15.34
CA ASN A 378 12.95 -2.93 -16.58
C ASN A 378 11.55 -3.53 -16.72
N TYR A 379 10.96 -4.02 -15.63
CA TYR A 379 9.70 -4.76 -15.71
C TYR A 379 8.54 -3.92 -16.25
N TRP A 380 8.36 -2.71 -15.74
CA TRP A 380 7.18 -1.88 -16.03
C TRP A 380 7.05 -1.57 -17.51
N ASP A 381 8.14 -1.13 -18.14
CA ASP A 381 8.16 -0.80 -19.56
C ASP A 381 8.08 -2.05 -20.45
N ALA A 382 8.77 -3.13 -20.05
CA ALA A 382 8.73 -4.39 -20.78
C ALA A 382 7.32 -5.00 -20.78
N ALA A 383 6.64 -5.00 -19.65
CA ALA A 383 5.27 -5.49 -19.55
C ALA A 383 4.29 -4.61 -20.34
N GLY A 384 4.46 -3.27 -20.28
CA GLY A 384 3.67 -2.33 -21.06
C GLY A 384 3.84 -2.54 -22.58
N ALA A 385 5.06 -2.81 -23.02
CA ALA A 385 5.35 -3.12 -24.44
C ALA A 385 4.65 -4.41 -24.88
N LEU A 386 4.77 -5.50 -24.09
CA LEU A 386 4.11 -6.77 -24.40
C LEU A 386 2.58 -6.61 -24.51
N ILE A 387 1.96 -5.93 -23.52
CA ILE A 387 0.52 -5.72 -23.55
C ILE A 387 0.09 -4.83 -24.72
N GLY A 388 0.86 -3.79 -25.04
CA GLY A 388 0.64 -2.97 -26.23
C GLY A 388 0.70 -3.77 -27.53
N GLU A 389 1.64 -4.69 -27.66
CA GLU A 389 1.75 -5.60 -28.80
C GLU A 389 0.62 -6.63 -28.88
N ILE A 390 0.11 -7.13 -27.75
CA ILE A 390 -1.10 -8.00 -27.70
C ILE A 390 -2.32 -7.21 -28.20
N LYS A 391 -2.51 -6.00 -27.68
CA LYS A 391 -3.65 -5.13 -28.06
C LYS A 391 -3.64 -4.75 -29.54
N SER A 392 -2.46 -4.54 -30.12
CA SER A 392 -2.32 -4.22 -31.53
C SER A 392 -2.41 -5.44 -32.46
N GLY A 393 -2.45 -6.67 -31.90
CA GLY A 393 -2.43 -7.92 -32.67
C GLY A 393 -1.05 -8.29 -33.24
N THR A 394 0.01 -7.61 -32.81
CA THR A 394 1.39 -7.95 -33.15
C THR A 394 1.83 -9.26 -32.49
N VAL A 395 1.42 -9.47 -31.24
CA VAL A 395 1.58 -10.74 -30.54
C VAL A 395 0.37 -11.63 -30.86
N THR A 396 0.66 -12.80 -31.41
CA THR A 396 -0.30 -13.83 -31.82
C THR A 396 0.07 -15.18 -31.20
N LYS A 397 -0.79 -16.17 -31.29
CA LYS A 397 -0.47 -17.52 -30.78
C LYS A 397 0.75 -18.13 -31.48
N ASP A 398 1.01 -17.77 -32.74
CA ASP A 398 2.12 -18.31 -33.52
C ASP A 398 3.49 -17.80 -33.03
N ASN A 399 3.53 -16.59 -32.46
CA ASN A 399 4.78 -15.99 -31.95
C ASN A 399 4.79 -15.80 -30.43
N ALA A 400 3.81 -16.32 -29.71
CA ALA A 400 3.67 -16.14 -28.25
C ALA A 400 4.91 -16.63 -27.49
N VAL A 401 5.54 -17.73 -27.92
CA VAL A 401 6.78 -18.25 -27.29
C VAL A 401 7.90 -17.22 -27.41
N GLU A 402 8.23 -16.80 -28.62
CA GLU A 402 9.30 -15.82 -28.91
C GLU A 402 9.07 -14.50 -28.14
N LYS A 403 7.82 -14.01 -28.15
CA LYS A 403 7.46 -12.76 -27.49
C LYS A 403 7.54 -12.86 -25.96
N THR A 404 7.21 -14.01 -25.39
CA THR A 404 7.37 -14.26 -23.96
C THR A 404 8.84 -14.33 -23.55
N GLU A 405 9.70 -14.98 -24.36
CA GLU A 405 11.15 -15.02 -24.13
C GLU A 405 11.76 -13.61 -24.23
N THR A 406 11.32 -12.81 -25.20
CA THR A 406 11.73 -11.41 -25.35
C THR A 406 11.31 -10.59 -24.13
N PHE A 407 10.09 -10.77 -23.63
CA PHE A 407 9.60 -10.10 -22.44
C PHE A 407 10.42 -10.50 -21.20
N GLU A 408 10.68 -11.81 -20.99
CA GLU A 408 11.53 -12.26 -19.88
C GLU A 408 12.94 -11.67 -19.95
N ALA A 409 13.53 -11.63 -21.14
CA ALA A 409 14.85 -11.04 -21.37
C ALA A 409 14.85 -9.53 -21.05
N ALA A 410 13.85 -8.80 -21.53
CA ALA A 410 13.70 -7.36 -21.28
C ALA A 410 13.53 -7.06 -19.78
N CYS A 411 12.72 -7.84 -19.04
CA CYS A 411 12.61 -7.71 -17.58
C CYS A 411 13.96 -7.85 -16.84
N ASN A 412 14.91 -8.55 -17.44
CA ASN A 412 16.26 -8.77 -16.90
C ASN A 412 17.32 -7.83 -17.51
N GLY A 413 16.89 -6.79 -18.26
CA GLY A 413 17.79 -5.82 -18.90
C GLY A 413 18.67 -6.41 -20.02
N LYS A 414 18.14 -7.36 -20.77
CA LYS A 414 18.86 -8.09 -21.84
C LYS A 414 18.25 -7.81 -23.20
#